data_1481997a984ed8617da0239bfeb676cb
#
_entry.id   1481997a984ed8617da0239bfeb676cb
#
_cell.length_a   1.000
_cell.length_b   1.000
_cell.length_c   1.000
_cell.angle_alpha   90.00
_cell.angle_beta   90.00
_cell.angle_gamma   90.00
#
_symmetry.space_group_name_H-M   'P 1'
#
loop_
_entity.id
_entity.type
_entity.pdbx_description
1 polymer ?
#
loop_
_entity_poly.entity_id
_entity_poly.type
_entity_poly.pdbx_seq_one_letter_code
_entity_poly.pdbx_strand_id
1 'polypeptide(L)'
;MRIIDEIILYENPEPLLVSKQGIFPGIVKLQDNSLLTLFTIGQAFDSADQRTYVSKSFDDGRSWSKPKPLHNHIYKNKEESESLKPLLLQNNKLLAIGYAFVRPDSLTPIVNPNTFEILPLNNKISISNDNG
;
A
#
# COMPACT_ATOMS: atom_id res chain seq x y z
N MET A 1 -10.77 25.23 2.17
CA MET A 1 -10.96 24.04 3.03
C MET A 1 -10.70 24.44 4.46
N ARG A 2 -11.54 24.03 5.43
CA ARG A 2 -11.32 24.24 6.88
C ARG A 2 -10.99 22.87 7.49
N ILE A 3 -9.79 22.72 8.05
CA ILE A 3 -9.41 21.54 8.83
C ILE A 3 -10.13 21.62 10.17
N ILE A 4 -10.82 20.56 10.57
CA ILE A 4 -11.54 20.45 11.83
C ILE A 4 -10.88 19.46 12.79
N ASP A 5 -10.05 18.53 12.28
CA ASP A 5 -9.32 17.56 13.07
C ASP A 5 -8.16 16.97 12.24
N GLU A 6 -7.11 16.47 12.93
CA GLU A 6 -5.95 15.81 12.32
C GLU A 6 -5.61 14.56 13.13
N ILE A 7 -5.54 13.41 12.47
CA ILE A 7 -5.29 12.11 13.10
C ILE A 7 -4.15 11.41 12.38
N ILE A 8 -3.19 10.87 13.15
CA ILE A 8 -2.11 10.03 12.62
C ILE A 8 -2.64 8.60 12.46
N LEU A 9 -2.79 8.16 11.21
CA LEU A 9 -3.25 6.82 10.88
C LEU A 9 -2.17 5.75 11.13
N TYR A 10 -0.92 6.09 10.88
CA TYR A 10 0.23 5.20 11.03
C TYR A 10 1.47 6.00 11.39
N GLU A 11 2.15 5.56 12.42
CA GLU A 11 3.45 6.09 12.86
C GLU A 11 4.52 5.00 12.73
N ASN A 12 5.72 5.39 12.28
CA ASN A 12 6.83 4.46 12.18
C ASN A 12 7.26 3.97 13.57
N PRO A 13 7.14 2.66 13.89
CA PRO A 13 7.48 2.14 15.22
C PRO A 13 9.00 2.10 15.49
N GLU A 14 9.82 2.16 14.43
CA GLU A 14 11.27 2.00 14.51
C GLU A 14 11.99 3.08 13.68
N PRO A 15 11.92 4.36 14.09
CA PRO A 15 12.28 5.49 13.21
C PRO A 15 13.78 5.61 12.91
N LEU A 16 14.66 4.97 13.67
CA LEU A 16 16.11 5.18 13.55
C LEU A 16 16.89 3.95 13.09
N LEU A 17 16.45 2.74 13.42
CA LEU A 17 17.20 1.50 13.14
C LEU A 17 16.70 0.80 11.87
N VAL A 18 15.43 0.43 11.86
CA VAL A 18 14.76 -0.21 10.71
C VAL A 18 13.56 0.64 10.37
N SER A 19 13.75 1.58 9.46
CA SER A 19 12.68 2.49 9.06
C SER A 19 11.54 1.71 8.43
N LYS A 20 10.31 1.96 8.90
CA LYS A 20 9.05 1.42 8.38
C LYS A 20 8.14 2.59 8.03
N GLN A 21 8.48 3.27 6.94
CA GLN A 21 7.76 4.46 6.50
C GLN A 21 6.39 4.11 5.90
N GLY A 22 5.36 4.81 6.34
CA GLY A 22 4.04 4.80 5.69
C GLY A 22 4.00 5.86 4.59
N ILE A 23 3.77 5.44 3.34
CA ILE A 23 3.77 6.33 2.18
C ILE A 23 2.58 6.03 1.26
N PHE A 24 2.24 6.98 0.39
CA PHE A 24 1.21 6.84 -0.63
C PHE A 24 -0.17 6.42 -0.09
N PRO A 25 -0.77 7.13 0.87
CA PRO A 25 -2.11 6.80 1.34
C PRO A 25 -3.17 7.04 0.27
N GLY A 26 -4.18 6.19 0.24
CA GLY A 26 -5.42 6.36 -0.48
C GLY A 26 -6.58 5.87 0.36
N ILE A 27 -7.74 6.53 0.29
CA ILE A 27 -8.90 6.25 1.12
C ILE A 27 -10.17 6.17 0.29
N VAL A 28 -11.06 5.25 0.66
CA VAL A 28 -12.43 5.16 0.14
C VAL A 28 -13.42 4.99 1.29
N LYS A 29 -14.64 5.47 1.09
CA LYS A 29 -15.77 5.21 1.99
C LYS A 29 -16.59 4.05 1.44
N LEU A 30 -16.79 3.01 2.26
CA LEU A 30 -17.55 1.82 1.91
C LEU A 30 -19.05 2.03 2.12
N GLN A 31 -19.88 1.10 1.65
CA GLN A 31 -21.34 1.19 1.77
C GLN A 31 -21.86 1.16 3.21
N ASP A 32 -21.18 0.45 4.08
CA ASP A 32 -21.49 0.40 5.52
C ASP A 32 -21.05 1.64 6.29
N ASN A 33 -20.65 2.71 5.57
CA ASN A 33 -20.07 3.95 6.06
C ASN A 33 -18.68 3.82 6.69
N SER A 34 -18.09 2.64 6.77
CA SER A 34 -16.69 2.51 7.19
C SER A 34 -15.74 3.15 6.17
N LEU A 35 -14.56 3.54 6.64
CA LEU A 35 -13.48 4.01 5.80
C LEU A 35 -12.45 2.89 5.62
N LEU A 36 -11.98 2.71 4.40
CA LEU A 36 -10.86 1.81 4.10
C LEU A 36 -9.72 2.62 3.51
N THR A 37 -8.53 2.42 4.03
CA THR A 37 -7.30 3.01 3.48
C THR A 37 -6.36 1.92 3.03
N LEU A 38 -5.72 2.16 1.90
CA LEU A 38 -4.50 1.46 1.49
C LEU A 38 -3.34 2.43 1.53
N PHE A 39 -2.22 1.97 2.03
CA PHE A 39 -0.96 2.69 2.02
C PHE A 39 0.19 1.71 1.99
N THR A 40 1.36 2.20 1.62
CA THR A 40 2.54 1.37 1.46
C THR A 40 3.42 1.51 2.68
N ILE A 41 3.94 0.40 3.20
CA ILE A 41 4.97 0.38 4.25
C ILE A 41 6.23 -0.25 3.68
N GLY A 42 7.36 0.40 3.91
CA GLY A 42 8.70 -0.05 3.53
C GLY A 42 9.78 0.81 4.16
N GLN A 43 11.05 0.44 4.00
CA GLN A 43 12.19 1.18 4.55
C GLN A 43 12.32 2.57 3.93
N ALA A 44 12.03 2.69 2.66
CA ALA A 44 12.11 3.91 1.90
C ALA A 44 11.18 3.86 0.69
N PHE A 45 11.12 4.97 -0.02
CA PHE A 45 10.48 5.06 -1.32
C PHE A 45 11.07 4.02 -2.28
N ASP A 46 10.21 3.20 -2.88
CA ASP A 46 10.59 2.12 -3.81
C ASP A 46 11.60 1.10 -3.26
N SER A 47 11.67 0.93 -1.94
CA SER A 47 12.48 -0.12 -1.32
C SER A 47 11.98 -1.52 -1.67
N ALA A 48 12.87 -2.52 -1.62
CA ALA A 48 12.54 -3.90 -1.95
C ALA A 48 11.51 -4.53 -0.99
N ASP A 49 11.45 -4.05 0.25
CA ASP A 49 10.50 -4.48 1.28
C ASP A 49 9.16 -3.73 1.26
N GLN A 50 8.95 -2.87 0.27
CA GLN A 50 7.73 -2.09 0.12
C GLN A 50 6.52 -2.99 -0.15
N ARG A 51 5.48 -2.90 0.67
CA ARG A 51 4.24 -3.69 0.58
C ARG A 51 3.02 -2.82 0.81
N THR A 52 1.92 -3.16 0.17
CA THR A 52 0.64 -2.50 0.41
C THR A 52 -0.03 -3.08 1.66
N TYR A 53 -0.48 -2.19 2.53
CA TYR A 53 -1.22 -2.50 3.75
C TYR A 53 -2.62 -1.93 3.68
N VAL A 54 -3.55 -2.61 4.35
CA VAL A 54 -4.93 -2.18 4.54
C VAL A 54 -5.20 -1.86 6.00
N SER A 55 -5.96 -0.81 6.25
CA SER A 55 -6.51 -0.47 7.56
C SER A 55 -7.94 0.06 7.38
N LYS A 56 -8.80 -0.14 8.40
CA LYS A 56 -10.19 0.30 8.40
C LYS A 56 -10.51 1.15 9.60
N SER A 57 -11.43 2.09 9.41
CA SER A 57 -12.06 2.88 10.47
C SER A 57 -13.56 2.70 10.43
N PHE A 58 -14.17 2.55 11.62
CA PHE A 58 -15.62 2.40 11.81
C PHE A 58 -16.24 3.58 12.57
N ASP A 59 -15.46 4.66 12.76
CA ASP A 59 -15.82 5.83 13.55
C ASP A 59 -15.46 7.16 12.85
N ASP A 60 -15.68 7.19 11.53
CA ASP A 60 -15.39 8.34 10.67
C ASP A 60 -13.91 8.80 10.70
N GLY A 61 -12.99 7.85 10.86
CA GLY A 61 -11.55 8.09 10.80
C GLY A 61 -10.91 8.45 12.14
N ARG A 62 -11.65 8.44 13.26
CA ARG A 62 -11.09 8.77 14.58
C ARG A 62 -10.16 7.71 15.12
N SER A 63 -10.45 6.44 14.82
CA SER A 63 -9.54 5.33 15.10
C SER A 63 -9.40 4.39 13.89
N TRP A 64 -8.29 3.67 13.85
CA TRP A 64 -7.95 2.79 12.73
C TRP A 64 -7.50 1.42 13.23
N SER A 65 -7.88 0.38 12.52
CA SER A 65 -7.40 -0.96 12.79
C SER A 65 -5.89 -1.05 12.57
N LYS A 66 -5.22 -1.98 13.27
CA LYS A 66 -3.81 -2.25 13.00
C LYS A 66 -3.62 -2.62 11.51
N PRO A 67 -2.67 -1.99 10.80
CA PRO A 67 -2.41 -2.31 9.41
C PRO A 67 -2.05 -3.78 9.19
N LYS A 68 -2.62 -4.37 8.14
CA LYS A 68 -2.32 -5.74 7.71
C LYS A 68 -1.85 -5.73 6.26
N PRO A 69 -0.91 -6.60 5.87
CA PRO A 69 -0.58 -6.78 4.46
C PRO A 69 -1.83 -7.10 3.64
N LEU A 70 -1.97 -6.46 2.47
CA LEU A 70 -3.14 -6.65 1.61
C LEU A 70 -3.24 -8.09 1.08
N HIS A 71 -2.10 -8.68 0.71
CA HIS A 71 -2.02 -10.05 0.20
C HIS A 71 -0.58 -10.60 0.29
N ASN A 72 -0.38 -11.83 -0.17
CA ASN A 72 0.95 -12.39 -0.37
C ASN A 72 1.62 -11.74 -1.59
N HIS A 73 2.83 -11.20 -1.40
CA HIS A 73 3.59 -10.43 -2.38
C HIS A 73 4.54 -11.30 -3.22
N ILE A 74 4.08 -12.49 -3.58
CA ILE A 74 4.84 -13.43 -4.41
C ILE A 74 4.18 -13.56 -5.79
N TYR A 75 4.94 -13.28 -6.83
CA TYR A 75 4.55 -13.50 -8.22
C TYR A 75 5.56 -14.42 -8.92
N LYS A 76 5.09 -15.55 -9.46
CA LYS A 76 5.93 -16.55 -10.13
C LYS A 76 7.20 -16.93 -9.34
N ASN A 77 7.02 -17.17 -8.03
CA ASN A 77 8.10 -17.50 -7.07
C ASN A 77 9.15 -16.40 -6.88
N LYS A 78 8.83 -15.15 -7.20
CA LYS A 78 9.68 -13.98 -6.92
C LYS A 78 8.93 -13.00 -6.04
N GLU A 79 9.66 -12.31 -5.18
CA GLU A 79 9.08 -11.24 -4.39
C GLU A 79 8.73 -10.03 -5.26
N GLU A 80 7.70 -9.29 -4.86
CA GLU A 80 7.33 -8.03 -5.48
C GLU A 80 7.35 -6.92 -4.44
N SER A 81 7.90 -5.76 -4.79
CA SER A 81 7.63 -4.53 -4.07
C SER A 81 6.51 -3.77 -4.78
N GLU A 82 5.48 -3.36 -4.04
CA GLU A 82 4.28 -2.81 -4.66
C GLU A 82 3.70 -1.59 -3.94
N SER A 83 2.92 -0.83 -4.69
CA SER A 83 2.08 0.24 -4.17
C SER A 83 0.73 0.23 -4.88
N LEU A 84 -0.32 -0.10 -4.15
CA LEU A 84 -1.70 -0.11 -4.65
C LEU A 84 -2.54 0.95 -3.94
N LYS A 85 -3.53 1.48 -4.66
CA LYS A 85 -4.51 2.47 -4.18
C LYS A 85 -5.91 1.88 -4.21
N PRO A 86 -6.78 2.21 -3.25
CA PRO A 86 -8.15 1.76 -3.25
C PRO A 86 -8.98 2.54 -4.27
N LEU A 87 -9.89 1.86 -4.94
CA LEU A 87 -10.88 2.45 -5.83
C LEU A 87 -12.21 1.73 -5.61
N LEU A 88 -13.24 2.47 -5.22
CA LEU A 88 -14.60 1.97 -5.11
C LEU A 88 -15.37 2.34 -6.37
N LEU A 89 -15.87 1.33 -7.09
CA LEU A 89 -16.70 1.52 -8.29
C LEU A 89 -18.15 1.82 -7.92
N GLN A 90 -18.93 2.39 -8.87
CA GLN A 90 -20.35 2.72 -8.67
C GLN A 90 -21.21 1.50 -8.30
N ASN A 91 -20.83 0.30 -8.76
CA ASN A 91 -21.49 -0.97 -8.40
C ASN A 91 -20.96 -1.56 -7.06
N ASN A 92 -20.27 -0.74 -6.25
CA ASN A 92 -19.69 -1.09 -4.95
C ASN A 92 -18.59 -2.16 -4.98
N LYS A 93 -18.06 -2.48 -6.15
CA LYS A 93 -16.89 -3.34 -6.25
C LYS A 93 -15.66 -2.57 -5.81
N LEU A 94 -14.96 -3.08 -4.80
CA LEU A 94 -13.73 -2.50 -4.29
C LEU A 94 -12.54 -3.08 -5.07
N LEU A 95 -11.70 -2.21 -5.56
CA LEU A 95 -10.46 -2.55 -6.26
C LEU A 95 -9.26 -1.98 -5.50
N ALA A 96 -8.12 -2.65 -5.65
CA ALA A 96 -6.81 -2.09 -5.36
C ALA A 96 -6.00 -2.06 -6.66
N ILE A 97 -5.58 -0.89 -7.10
CA ILE A 97 -4.91 -0.68 -8.39
C ILE A 97 -3.58 0.04 -8.19
N GLY A 98 -2.56 -0.39 -8.92
CA GLY A 98 -1.24 0.22 -8.88
C GLY A 98 -0.19 -0.59 -9.61
N TYR A 99 1.03 -0.59 -9.09
CA TYR A 99 2.16 -1.25 -9.71
C TYR A 99 2.93 -2.14 -8.73
N ALA A 100 3.69 -3.08 -9.31
CA ALA A 100 4.63 -3.93 -8.59
C ALA A 100 5.90 -4.15 -9.41
N PHE A 101 7.06 -3.96 -8.78
CA PHE A 101 8.35 -4.37 -9.32
C PHE A 101 8.66 -5.80 -8.92
N VAL A 102 9.01 -6.64 -9.89
CA VAL A 102 9.48 -8.00 -9.63
C VAL A 102 10.93 -7.93 -9.14
N ARG A 103 11.16 -8.33 -7.88
CA ARG A 103 12.47 -8.25 -7.24
C ARG A 103 13.25 -9.55 -7.40
N PRO A 104 14.46 -9.53 -8.01
CA PRO A 104 15.34 -10.69 -7.98
C PRO A 104 15.90 -10.96 -6.58
N ASP A 105 16.15 -9.90 -5.82
CA ASP A 105 16.64 -9.88 -4.45
C ASP A 105 16.36 -8.52 -3.78
N SER A 106 16.78 -8.37 -2.52
CA SER A 106 16.57 -7.15 -1.72
C SER A 106 17.59 -6.03 -2.00
N LEU A 107 18.64 -6.30 -2.75
CA LEU A 107 19.75 -5.37 -2.99
C LEU A 107 19.74 -4.76 -4.39
N THR A 108 19.12 -5.45 -5.35
CA THR A 108 19.06 -4.98 -6.74
C THR A 108 18.24 -3.69 -6.82
N PRO A 109 18.83 -2.57 -7.28
CA PRO A 109 18.11 -1.31 -7.44
C PRO A 109 17.07 -1.41 -8.56
N ILE A 110 16.04 -0.56 -8.52
CA ILE A 110 15.00 -0.49 -9.57
C ILE A 110 15.62 -0.12 -10.92
N VAL A 111 16.55 0.83 -10.90
CA VAL A 111 17.28 1.28 -12.09
C VAL A 111 18.74 0.82 -11.96
N ASN A 112 19.22 0.09 -12.94
CA ASN A 112 20.63 -0.25 -13.02
C ASN A 112 21.46 1.03 -13.27
N PRO A 113 22.38 1.42 -12.37
CA PRO A 113 23.10 2.70 -12.50
C PRO A 113 24.05 2.75 -13.71
N ASN A 114 24.42 1.61 -14.27
CA ASN A 114 25.38 1.54 -15.41
C ASN A 114 24.66 1.43 -16.76
N THR A 115 23.56 0.69 -16.84
CA THR A 115 22.85 0.41 -18.09
C THR A 115 21.53 1.18 -18.22
N PHE A 116 21.05 1.78 -17.13
CA PHE A 116 19.73 2.44 -17.02
C PHE A 116 18.54 1.51 -17.29
N GLU A 117 18.75 0.20 -17.29
CA GLU A 117 17.66 -0.78 -17.34
C GLU A 117 16.83 -0.73 -16.05
N ILE A 118 15.53 -0.91 -16.22
CA ILE A 118 14.56 -0.88 -15.12
C ILE A 118 14.08 -2.31 -14.84
N LEU A 119 13.91 -2.66 -13.55
CA LEU A 119 13.33 -3.95 -13.17
C LEU A 119 11.94 -4.15 -13.81
N PRO A 120 11.56 -5.40 -14.10
CA PRO A 120 10.24 -5.70 -14.63
C PRO A 120 9.14 -5.11 -13.72
N LEU A 121 8.24 -4.35 -14.33
CA LEU A 121 7.13 -3.68 -13.71
C LEU A 121 5.82 -4.27 -14.20
N ASN A 122 4.95 -4.67 -13.28
CA ASN A 122 3.58 -5.10 -13.57
C ASN A 122 2.59 -4.05 -13.08
N ASN A 123 1.61 -3.71 -13.90
CA ASN A 123 0.41 -3.03 -13.43
C ASN A 123 -0.53 -4.09 -12.82
N LYS A 124 -1.01 -3.86 -11.59
CA LYS A 124 -1.83 -4.82 -10.84
C LYS A 124 -3.20 -4.25 -10.56
N ILE A 125 -4.20 -5.13 -10.63
CA ILE A 125 -5.55 -4.87 -10.14
C ILE A 125 -5.93 -6.07 -9.27
N SER A 126 -6.22 -5.81 -8.01
CA SER A 126 -6.83 -6.78 -7.09
C SER A 126 -8.29 -6.41 -6.88
N ILE A 127 -9.15 -7.41 -6.80
CA ILE A 127 -10.60 -7.22 -6.66
C ILE A 127 -11.02 -7.85 -5.33
N SER A 128 -11.69 -7.07 -4.47
CA SER A 128 -12.30 -7.59 -3.26
C SER A 128 -13.77 -7.93 -3.51
N ASN A 129 -14.21 -9.08 -2.95
CA ASN A 129 -15.61 -9.51 -2.94
C ASN A 129 -16.26 -9.39 -1.54
N ASP A 130 -15.51 -8.92 -0.54
CA ASP A 130 -15.88 -8.92 0.87
C ASP A 130 -15.70 -7.54 1.55
N ASN A 131 -15.65 -6.48 0.77
CA ASN A 131 -15.40 -5.11 1.24
C ASN A 131 -13.99 -4.90 1.86
N GLY A 132 -13.02 -5.73 1.49
CA GLY A 132 -11.61 -5.57 1.85
C GLY A 132 -11.22 -6.17 3.18
#